data_fb1a1b5b49e13f21a432440caf09fd73
#
_entry.id   fb1a1b5b49e13f21a432440caf09fd73
#
_cell.length_a   1.000
_cell.length_b   1.000
_cell.length_c   1.000
_cell.angle_alpha   90.00
_cell.angle_beta   90.00
_cell.angle_gamma   90.00
#
_symmetry.space_group_name_H-M   'P 1'
#
loop_
_entity.id
_entity.type
_entity.pdbx_description
1 polymer ?
#
loop_
_entity_poly.entity_id
_entity_poly.type
_entity_poly.pdbx_seq_one_letter_code
_entity_poly.pdbx_strand_id
1 'polypeptide(L)'
;MKKATVDLFTRIFSVLAPPPNMTVSQWADKYRRLSSESSAEPGRWRTSKAPYQREIMDAVCDMRVQKVVIMSAAQIGKTDALILNPIGYYMHYDPSPIMVMQPTIQMAETFSKDRLSPMLRDTPVLRDKVNDKSRNSGNTILQKIFPGGHVTMVGANSPSSLASRPIRILLADEIDRYPATAGNEGDPLLLAGKRLATFWNKKEVCVSTPTNKETSRIAVEFEHSTQEEWNVPCPACGAFTPLLWANIVFDRDKLDETGCTCPACGVVSSETEWKEQYINGKFVAAHPERKVRGFHLNALASLFVDWREIVEKFLTANEEKKKGNIELLKVWTNTEMGETWEEDGEQIETDDLYKRREKYNCEVPEEVLVLTAGVDVQDDRFEAEVVGWGVDKESWGIKYQVIYGDLKLKPVWDELDRFLSQTFTTADGRHLKIICACVDSGGHFTTQVYRFCKERTARRVFAIKGKGGAEVPYFNRPSTANNIKTPLFTVGVDTGKALLYQRLAVQEEGPNYCHFPREKDRGYTQEYFKGLTAEKMVISYKRGKAQYVWTLKDGGYKRNEPLDIRNYATVALEIANPILKPPEHDTTAPAPRRRGRRSRTNGGIL
;
A
#
# COMPACT_ATOMS: atom_id res chain seq x y z
N MET A 1 63.38 35.01 -10.81
CA MET A 1 63.06 33.99 -9.79
C MET A 1 63.42 32.60 -10.32
N LYS A 2 64.11 31.78 -9.53
CA LYS A 2 64.43 30.39 -9.93
C LYS A 2 63.12 29.57 -10.05
N LYS A 3 63.02 28.71 -11.07
CA LYS A 3 61.80 27.88 -11.33
C LYS A 3 61.31 27.17 -10.06
N ALA A 4 62.21 26.66 -9.25
CA ALA A 4 61.89 26.02 -7.96
C ALA A 4 61.21 26.95 -6.94
N THR A 5 61.52 28.25 -6.97
CA THR A 5 60.88 29.26 -6.11
C THR A 5 59.43 29.54 -6.58
N VAL A 6 59.22 29.61 -7.88
CA VAL A 6 57.88 29.78 -8.46
C VAL A 6 56.99 28.55 -8.15
N ASP A 7 57.56 27.36 -8.31
CA ASP A 7 56.86 26.10 -7.99
C ASP A 7 56.51 26.01 -6.49
N LEU A 8 57.40 26.47 -5.61
CA LEU A 8 57.13 26.52 -4.16
C LEU A 8 56.00 27.50 -3.84
N PHE A 9 56.07 28.73 -4.38
CA PHE A 9 55.00 29.70 -4.17
C PHE A 9 53.68 29.25 -4.77
N THR A 10 53.67 28.63 -5.94
CA THR A 10 52.46 28.07 -6.56
C THR A 10 51.84 26.98 -5.64
N ARG A 11 52.65 26.10 -5.05
CA ARG A 11 52.19 25.10 -4.08
C ARG A 11 51.63 25.77 -2.82
N ILE A 12 52.31 26.78 -2.26
CA ILE A 12 51.83 27.49 -1.06
C ILE A 12 50.51 28.19 -1.36
N PHE A 13 50.42 28.93 -2.50
CA PHE A 13 49.19 29.61 -2.89
C PHE A 13 48.07 28.63 -3.23
N SER A 14 48.36 27.45 -3.80
CA SER A 14 47.32 26.44 -4.04
C SER A 14 46.76 25.83 -2.74
N VAL A 15 47.55 25.78 -1.66
CA VAL A 15 47.10 25.33 -0.32
C VAL A 15 46.30 26.43 0.38
N LEU A 16 46.67 27.71 0.16
CA LEU A 16 45.99 28.87 0.76
C LEU A 16 44.78 29.35 -0.05
N ALA A 17 44.68 28.94 -1.32
CA ALA A 17 43.51 29.26 -2.13
C ALA A 17 42.25 28.60 -1.51
N PRO A 18 41.15 29.37 -1.35
CA PRO A 18 39.90 28.73 -0.92
C PRO A 18 39.56 27.62 -1.92
N PRO A 19 39.02 26.48 -1.43
CA PRO A 19 38.62 25.40 -2.32
C PRO A 19 37.65 25.95 -3.37
N PRO A 20 37.75 25.51 -4.64
CA PRO A 20 36.84 25.97 -5.70
C PRO A 20 35.40 25.73 -5.26
N ASN A 21 34.52 26.72 -5.48
CA ASN A 21 33.11 26.59 -5.11
C ASN A 21 32.47 25.46 -5.94
N MET A 22 32.38 24.28 -5.37
CA MET A 22 31.92 23.04 -6.04
C MET A 22 30.62 22.57 -5.43
N THR A 23 29.64 22.25 -6.26
CA THR A 23 28.36 21.66 -5.82
C THR A 23 28.48 20.14 -5.70
N VAL A 24 27.44 19.50 -5.08
CA VAL A 24 27.39 18.04 -4.95
C VAL A 24 27.36 17.37 -6.32
N SER A 25 26.60 17.91 -7.29
CA SER A 25 26.55 17.35 -8.64
C SER A 25 27.89 17.43 -9.36
N GLN A 26 28.58 18.57 -9.26
CA GLN A 26 29.92 18.78 -9.83
C GLN A 26 30.97 17.87 -9.17
N TRP A 27 30.89 17.70 -7.85
CA TRP A 27 31.73 16.75 -7.12
C TRP A 27 31.52 15.32 -7.62
N ALA A 28 30.24 14.92 -7.76
CA ALA A 28 29.91 13.58 -8.25
C ALA A 28 30.42 13.35 -9.67
N ASP A 29 30.16 14.25 -10.60
CA ASP A 29 30.66 14.17 -11.99
C ASP A 29 32.19 14.10 -12.06
N LYS A 30 32.88 14.76 -11.14
CA LYS A 30 34.35 14.80 -11.16
C LYS A 30 35.00 13.57 -10.52
N TYR A 31 34.48 13.12 -9.39
CA TYR A 31 35.19 12.17 -8.53
C TYR A 31 34.48 10.83 -8.33
N ARG A 32 33.13 10.78 -8.35
CA ARG A 32 32.36 9.59 -8.01
C ARG A 32 32.57 8.45 -9.01
N ARG A 33 32.74 7.25 -8.48
CA ARG A 33 32.76 6.00 -9.23
C ARG A 33 31.65 5.09 -8.73
N LEU A 34 30.89 4.52 -9.65
CA LEU A 34 29.88 3.50 -9.39
C LEU A 34 30.55 2.13 -9.36
N SER A 35 30.27 1.35 -8.33
CA SER A 35 30.76 0.00 -8.18
C SER A 35 30.00 -0.98 -9.07
N SER A 36 30.68 -2.00 -9.59
CA SER A 36 30.05 -3.13 -10.29
C SER A 36 29.21 -4.01 -9.36
N GLU A 37 29.41 -3.92 -8.05
CA GLU A 37 28.63 -4.67 -7.04
C GLU A 37 27.27 -4.03 -6.75
N SER A 38 27.13 -2.71 -7.00
CA SER A 38 25.95 -1.95 -6.58
C SER A 38 25.27 -1.16 -7.69
N SER A 39 25.78 -1.22 -8.92
CA SER A 39 25.22 -0.49 -10.06
C SER A 39 25.19 -1.34 -11.32
N ALA A 40 24.10 -1.27 -12.07
CA ALA A 40 23.97 -1.88 -13.39
C ALA A 40 24.92 -1.23 -14.41
N GLU A 41 25.32 0.03 -14.21
CA GLU A 41 26.26 0.77 -15.05
C GLU A 41 27.50 1.20 -14.24
N PRO A 42 28.47 0.33 -14.02
CA PRO A 42 29.69 0.66 -13.27
C PRO A 42 30.56 1.66 -14.00
N GLY A 43 31.35 2.43 -13.25
CA GLY A 43 32.30 3.38 -13.81
C GLY A 43 32.09 4.80 -13.32
N ARG A 44 32.39 5.79 -14.16
CA ARG A 44 32.28 7.20 -13.77
C ARG A 44 30.83 7.65 -13.67
N TRP A 45 30.48 8.31 -12.57
CA TRP A 45 29.20 9.00 -12.44
C TRP A 45 29.01 10.07 -13.51
N ARG A 46 27.81 10.19 -14.02
CA ARG A 46 27.43 11.24 -14.99
C ARG A 46 26.03 11.73 -14.65
N THR A 47 25.92 12.93 -14.11
CA THR A 47 24.63 13.56 -13.77
C THR A 47 23.74 13.74 -15.01
N SER A 48 24.33 13.83 -16.21
CA SER A 48 23.58 13.91 -17.48
C SER A 48 22.73 12.67 -17.79
N LYS A 49 23.00 11.51 -17.17
CA LYS A 49 22.18 10.31 -17.30
C LYS A 49 20.88 10.37 -16.48
N ALA A 50 20.76 11.31 -15.56
CA ALA A 50 19.57 11.58 -14.77
C ALA A 50 19.51 13.08 -14.46
N PRO A 51 19.20 13.94 -15.46
CA PRO A 51 19.32 15.40 -15.35
C PRO A 51 18.52 15.99 -14.18
N TYR A 52 17.37 15.39 -13.86
CA TYR A 52 16.51 15.78 -12.72
C TYR A 52 17.22 15.69 -11.36
N GLN A 53 18.29 14.92 -11.23
CA GLN A 53 19.03 14.81 -9.96
C GLN A 53 19.94 16.01 -9.69
N ARG A 54 20.29 16.82 -10.70
CA ARG A 54 21.25 17.91 -10.57
C ARG A 54 20.82 18.95 -9.55
N GLU A 55 19.65 19.54 -9.75
CA GLU A 55 19.16 20.61 -8.87
C GLU A 55 18.93 20.13 -7.45
N ILE A 56 18.47 18.88 -7.27
CA ILE A 56 18.26 18.30 -5.95
C ILE A 56 19.59 18.13 -5.22
N MET A 57 20.61 17.55 -5.88
CA MET A 57 21.96 17.42 -5.30
C MET A 57 22.55 18.79 -4.93
N ASP A 58 22.37 19.78 -5.79
CA ASP A 58 22.93 21.11 -5.57
C ASP A 58 22.19 21.87 -4.45
N ALA A 59 20.88 21.63 -4.26
CA ALA A 59 20.13 22.14 -3.11
C ALA A 59 20.68 21.64 -1.76
N VAL A 60 21.23 20.42 -1.71
CA VAL A 60 21.83 19.87 -0.49
C VAL A 60 23.05 20.68 -0.03
N CYS A 61 23.83 21.26 -0.92
CA CYS A 61 24.99 22.09 -0.55
C CYS A 61 24.74 23.60 -0.61
N ASP A 62 23.57 24.07 -1.06
CA ASP A 62 23.22 25.50 -1.04
C ASP A 62 23.14 26.03 0.40
N MET A 63 23.98 26.99 0.74
CA MET A 63 24.08 27.57 2.09
C MET A 63 22.79 28.22 2.58
N ARG A 64 21.89 28.60 1.68
CA ARG A 64 20.58 29.21 2.00
C ARG A 64 19.53 28.17 2.38
N VAL A 65 19.75 26.90 2.02
CA VAL A 65 18.81 25.79 2.22
C VAL A 65 19.27 24.94 3.38
N GLN A 66 18.45 24.81 4.42
CA GLN A 66 18.74 23.96 5.57
C GLN A 66 18.03 22.59 5.50
N LYS A 67 16.89 22.52 4.81
CA LYS A 67 16.12 21.28 4.68
C LYS A 67 15.72 21.05 3.23
N VAL A 68 15.93 19.80 2.77
CA VAL A 68 15.56 19.31 1.43
C VAL A 68 14.67 18.08 1.60
N VAL A 69 13.54 18.08 0.94
CA VAL A 69 12.53 17.01 0.99
C VAL A 69 12.35 16.43 -0.40
N ILE A 70 12.44 15.11 -0.53
CA ILE A 70 12.31 14.45 -1.82
C ILE A 70 11.25 13.36 -1.72
N MET A 71 10.05 13.64 -2.25
CA MET A 71 8.96 12.70 -2.43
C MET A 71 9.04 12.14 -3.84
N SER A 72 9.22 10.83 -3.99
CA SER A 72 9.52 10.33 -5.33
C SER A 72 9.15 8.87 -5.55
N ALA A 73 8.99 8.55 -6.83
CA ALA A 73 8.87 7.18 -7.32
C ALA A 73 10.04 6.29 -6.86
N ALA A 74 9.85 4.99 -6.94
CA ALA A 74 10.92 4.04 -6.76
C ALA A 74 11.90 4.09 -7.95
N GLN A 75 13.12 3.60 -7.76
CA GLN A 75 14.12 3.36 -8.83
C GLN A 75 14.52 4.56 -9.71
N ILE A 76 14.37 5.79 -9.22
CA ILE A 76 14.89 7.00 -9.87
C ILE A 76 16.35 7.30 -9.50
N GLY A 77 17.07 6.37 -8.88
CA GLY A 77 18.47 6.54 -8.44
C GLY A 77 18.64 7.39 -7.18
N LYS A 78 17.61 7.53 -6.34
CA LYS A 78 17.59 8.41 -5.16
C LYS A 78 18.70 8.11 -4.15
N THR A 79 19.00 6.85 -3.84
CA THR A 79 20.02 6.49 -2.84
C THR A 79 21.43 6.91 -3.28
N ASP A 80 21.80 6.67 -4.55
CA ASP A 80 23.12 7.07 -5.06
C ASP A 80 23.27 8.58 -5.16
N ALA A 81 22.26 9.26 -5.73
CA ALA A 81 22.31 10.71 -5.94
C ALA A 81 22.17 11.51 -4.64
N LEU A 82 21.21 11.12 -3.77
CA LEU A 82 20.74 11.98 -2.69
C LEU A 82 21.24 11.58 -1.30
N ILE A 83 21.79 10.38 -1.17
CA ILE A 83 22.42 9.91 0.08
C ILE A 83 23.92 9.71 -0.11
N LEU A 84 24.35 8.89 -1.07
CA LEU A 84 25.76 8.54 -1.22
C LEU A 84 26.61 9.70 -1.78
N ASN A 85 26.14 10.44 -2.81
CA ASN A 85 26.88 11.57 -3.33
C ASN A 85 27.06 12.69 -2.29
N PRO A 86 26.05 13.10 -1.49
CA PRO A 86 26.25 14.00 -0.35
C PRO A 86 27.24 13.46 0.70
N ILE A 87 27.19 12.17 1.04
CA ILE A 87 28.21 11.57 1.94
C ILE A 87 29.62 11.81 1.36
N GLY A 88 29.84 11.46 0.10
CA GLY A 88 31.14 11.63 -0.54
C GLY A 88 31.59 13.08 -0.58
N TYR A 89 30.70 14.01 -0.88
CA TYR A 89 30.95 15.44 -0.87
C TYR A 89 31.37 15.93 0.52
N TYR A 90 30.60 15.60 1.55
CA TYR A 90 30.88 16.00 2.95
C TYR A 90 31.99 15.20 3.62
N MET A 91 32.49 14.15 3.00
CA MET A 91 33.73 13.47 3.43
C MET A 91 34.98 14.07 2.79
N HIS A 92 34.88 14.53 1.54
CA HIS A 92 36.05 14.94 0.75
C HIS A 92 36.22 16.45 0.65
N TYR A 93 35.13 17.15 0.31
CA TYR A 93 35.17 18.57 -0.03
C TYR A 93 34.88 19.49 1.16
N ASP A 94 33.83 19.18 1.96
CA ASP A 94 33.39 19.96 3.12
C ASP A 94 33.23 19.02 4.34
N PRO A 95 34.36 18.53 4.94
CA PRO A 95 34.32 17.51 5.97
C PRO A 95 33.41 17.86 7.16
N SER A 96 32.48 16.95 7.51
CA SER A 96 31.42 17.22 8.46
C SER A 96 30.97 15.94 9.18
N PRO A 97 30.45 16.05 10.41
CA PRO A 97 29.76 14.93 11.06
C PRO A 97 28.41 14.66 10.40
N ILE A 98 28.21 13.42 9.94
CA ILE A 98 27.04 12.96 9.17
C ILE A 98 26.33 11.87 9.94
N MET A 99 24.98 11.90 9.96
CA MET A 99 24.12 10.81 10.36
C MET A 99 23.29 10.35 9.17
N VAL A 100 23.30 9.05 8.92
CA VAL A 100 22.41 8.40 7.94
C VAL A 100 21.39 7.59 8.71
N MET A 101 20.12 7.92 8.54
CA MET A 101 19.03 7.18 9.15
C MET A 101 18.39 6.23 8.13
N GLN A 102 18.21 4.98 8.56
CA GLN A 102 17.48 3.94 7.85
C GLN A 102 16.28 3.47 8.71
N PRO A 103 15.25 2.84 8.14
CA PRO A 103 14.09 2.36 8.90
C PRO A 103 14.45 1.45 10.07
N THR A 104 15.41 0.55 9.89
CA THR A 104 15.88 -0.38 10.92
C THR A 104 17.41 -0.43 10.98
N ILE A 105 17.94 -0.94 12.11
CA ILE A 105 19.39 -1.12 12.26
C ILE A 105 19.95 -2.13 11.25
N GLN A 106 19.20 -3.18 10.91
CA GLN A 106 19.59 -4.16 9.89
C GLN A 106 19.72 -3.52 8.51
N MET A 107 18.80 -2.64 8.14
CA MET A 107 18.89 -1.87 6.90
C MET A 107 20.09 -0.91 6.90
N ALA A 108 20.41 -0.30 8.05
CA ALA A 108 21.60 0.53 8.21
C ALA A 108 22.90 -0.27 8.03
N GLU A 109 22.97 -1.51 8.54
CA GLU A 109 24.11 -2.40 8.31
C GLU A 109 24.24 -2.83 6.84
N THR A 110 23.12 -3.18 6.20
CA THR A 110 23.07 -3.55 4.78
C THR A 110 23.52 -2.36 3.92
N PHE A 111 22.99 -1.15 4.19
CA PHE A 111 23.42 0.08 3.51
C PHE A 111 24.93 0.30 3.64
N SER A 112 25.48 0.10 4.85
CA SER A 112 26.91 0.27 5.08
C SER A 112 27.76 -0.72 4.28
N LYS A 113 27.36 -2.00 4.24
CA LYS A 113 28.11 -3.07 3.57
C LYS A 113 27.96 -3.01 2.04
N ASP A 114 26.73 -2.86 1.55
CA ASP A 114 26.43 -3.09 0.15
C ASP A 114 26.45 -1.80 -0.69
N ARG A 115 26.39 -0.63 -0.06
CA ARG A 115 26.36 0.66 -0.73
C ARG A 115 27.55 1.56 -0.36
N LEU A 116 27.73 1.86 0.94
CA LEU A 116 28.74 2.80 1.39
C LEU A 116 30.15 2.24 1.24
N SER A 117 30.41 1.01 1.66
CA SER A 117 31.77 0.42 1.59
C SER A 117 32.27 0.25 0.16
N PRO A 118 31.48 -0.23 -0.82
CA PRO A 118 31.88 -0.22 -2.23
C PRO A 118 32.17 1.19 -2.77
N MET A 119 31.34 2.18 -2.41
CA MET A 119 31.59 3.56 -2.79
C MET A 119 32.94 4.10 -2.29
N LEU A 120 33.24 3.86 -1.00
CA LEU A 120 34.49 4.31 -0.39
C LEU A 120 35.71 3.65 -1.05
N ARG A 121 35.61 2.34 -1.36
CA ARG A 121 36.66 1.56 -2.01
C ARG A 121 36.93 2.02 -3.44
N ASP A 122 35.86 2.24 -4.23
CA ASP A 122 35.95 2.42 -5.68
C ASP A 122 36.08 3.89 -6.11
N THR A 123 35.80 4.84 -5.20
CA THR A 123 36.00 6.28 -5.45
C THR A 123 37.39 6.70 -4.95
N PRO A 124 38.36 7.01 -5.85
CA PRO A 124 39.78 7.20 -5.47
C PRO A 124 40.02 8.25 -4.38
N VAL A 125 39.28 9.37 -4.40
CA VAL A 125 39.44 10.46 -3.42
C VAL A 125 38.88 10.13 -2.02
N LEU A 126 38.13 9.04 -1.87
CA LEU A 126 37.55 8.56 -0.61
C LEU A 126 38.32 7.38 -0.03
N ARG A 127 38.99 6.58 -0.88
CA ARG A 127 39.67 5.33 -0.52
C ARG A 127 40.62 5.46 0.68
N ASP A 128 41.41 6.51 0.69
CA ASP A 128 42.45 6.72 1.70
C ASP A 128 41.95 7.56 2.90
N LYS A 129 40.69 8.00 2.89
CA LYS A 129 40.12 8.80 3.98
C LYS A 129 39.59 7.95 5.12
N VAL A 130 39.18 6.70 4.84
CA VAL A 130 38.68 5.77 5.85
C VAL A 130 39.62 4.58 5.97
N ASN A 131 40.25 4.41 7.13
CA ASN A 131 41.15 3.31 7.36
C ASN A 131 40.42 2.13 8.03
N ASP A 132 39.86 1.22 7.21
CA ASP A 132 39.15 0.03 7.70
C ASP A 132 40.10 -1.13 8.11
N LYS A 133 41.43 -1.03 7.84
CA LYS A 133 42.40 -2.12 8.04
C LYS A 133 43.03 -2.11 9.41
N SER A 134 42.94 -1.05 10.20
CA SER A 134 43.54 -0.95 11.53
C SER A 134 42.53 -1.34 12.62
N ARG A 135 42.89 -2.26 13.51
CA ARG A 135 42.07 -2.62 14.71
C ARG A 135 41.81 -1.44 15.65
N ASN A 136 42.62 -0.38 15.58
CA ASN A 136 42.50 0.83 16.41
C ASN A 136 41.87 2.01 15.65
N SER A 137 41.31 1.82 14.46
CA SER A 137 40.78 2.91 13.62
C SER A 137 39.50 3.54 14.18
N GLY A 138 38.83 2.88 15.14
CA GLY A 138 37.50 3.29 15.60
C GLY A 138 36.36 3.08 14.56
N ASN A 139 36.67 2.47 13.42
CA ASN A 139 35.71 2.17 12.35
C ASN A 139 34.97 0.87 12.64
N THR A 140 33.67 0.93 12.52
CA THR A 140 32.76 -0.21 12.63
C THR A 140 31.86 -0.30 11.40
N ILE A 141 31.00 -1.30 11.34
CA ILE A 141 29.98 -1.39 10.28
C ILE A 141 29.10 -0.13 10.29
N LEU A 142 28.70 0.34 11.46
CA LEU A 142 27.76 1.46 11.63
C LEU A 142 28.44 2.83 11.79
N GLN A 143 29.79 2.88 11.82
CA GLN A 143 30.50 4.15 11.95
C GLN A 143 31.77 4.14 11.09
N LYS A 144 31.98 5.23 10.34
CA LYS A 144 33.19 5.49 9.56
C LYS A 144 33.76 6.85 9.97
N ILE A 145 35.01 6.85 10.45
CA ILE A 145 35.72 8.05 10.88
C ILE A 145 36.67 8.49 9.76
N PHE A 146 36.69 9.77 9.47
CA PHE A 146 37.59 10.38 8.49
C PHE A 146 38.09 11.74 9.00
N PRO A 147 39.19 12.29 8.44
CA PRO A 147 39.70 13.59 8.85
C PRO A 147 38.63 14.70 8.71
N GLY A 148 38.29 15.33 9.83
CA GLY A 148 37.31 16.42 9.89
C GLY A 148 35.85 15.98 10.13
N GLY A 149 35.57 14.66 10.28
CA GLY A 149 34.21 14.21 10.55
C GLY A 149 34.05 12.71 10.74
N HIS A 150 32.80 12.30 10.72
CA HIS A 150 32.41 10.88 10.77
C HIS A 150 31.06 10.69 10.06
N VAL A 151 30.80 9.47 9.58
CA VAL A 151 29.48 9.00 9.17
C VAL A 151 29.00 7.96 10.18
N THR A 152 27.83 8.18 10.76
CA THR A 152 27.17 7.21 11.64
C THR A 152 25.87 6.76 10.98
N MET A 153 25.68 5.45 10.81
CA MET A 153 24.44 4.85 10.32
C MET A 153 23.60 4.41 11.52
N VAL A 154 22.32 4.76 11.53
CA VAL A 154 21.39 4.48 12.64
C VAL A 154 20.06 3.93 12.13
N GLY A 155 19.38 3.11 12.96
CA GLY A 155 18.01 2.69 12.73
C GLY A 155 17.02 3.65 13.40
N ALA A 156 15.95 4.02 12.72
CA ALA A 156 14.89 4.87 13.25
C ALA A 156 14.18 4.27 14.49
N ASN A 157 14.27 2.95 14.67
CA ASN A 157 13.72 2.22 15.80
C ASN A 157 14.60 2.21 17.06
N SER A 158 15.79 2.86 17.04
CA SER A 158 16.77 2.83 18.14
C SER A 158 16.95 4.22 18.78
N PRO A 159 16.24 4.55 19.89
CA PRO A 159 16.30 5.86 20.53
C PRO A 159 17.71 6.28 20.95
N SER A 160 18.46 5.38 21.57
CA SER A 160 19.83 5.64 22.07
C SER A 160 20.79 6.04 20.95
N SER A 161 20.63 5.47 19.75
CA SER A 161 21.46 5.81 18.58
C SER A 161 21.14 7.20 18.04
N LEU A 162 19.89 7.64 18.12
CA LEU A 162 19.41 8.95 17.66
C LEU A 162 19.83 10.09 18.62
N ALA A 163 20.12 9.77 19.88
CA ALA A 163 20.43 10.76 20.90
C ALA A 163 21.94 11.04 21.09
N SER A 164 22.82 10.29 20.42
CA SER A 164 24.20 10.13 20.90
C SER A 164 25.17 11.28 20.60
N ARG A 165 25.06 12.01 19.49
CA ARG A 165 26.11 12.98 19.08
C ARG A 165 25.56 14.19 18.30
N PRO A 166 26.18 15.39 18.42
CA PRO A 166 25.92 16.50 17.52
C PRO A 166 26.33 16.12 16.07
N ILE A 167 25.49 16.47 15.12
CA ILE A 167 25.74 16.26 13.70
C ILE A 167 25.46 17.56 12.92
N ARG A 168 26.15 17.74 11.78
CA ARG A 168 25.86 18.84 10.86
C ARG A 168 24.93 18.41 9.73
N ILE A 169 25.06 17.17 9.27
CA ILE A 169 24.33 16.62 8.13
C ILE A 169 23.48 15.43 8.60
N LEU A 170 22.18 15.51 8.38
CA LEU A 170 21.23 14.43 8.57
C LEU A 170 20.71 13.99 7.20
N LEU A 171 20.91 12.71 6.87
CA LEU A 171 20.38 12.06 5.67
C LEU A 171 19.40 10.98 6.10
N ALA A 172 18.11 11.25 5.97
CA ALA A 172 17.03 10.36 6.37
C ALA A 172 16.40 9.70 5.14
N ASP A 173 16.64 8.40 4.99
CA ASP A 173 16.20 7.60 3.85
C ASP A 173 14.97 6.76 4.19
N GLU A 174 13.98 6.70 3.28
CA GLU A 174 12.73 5.96 3.43
C GLU A 174 11.95 6.33 4.70
N ILE A 175 11.74 7.65 4.93
CA ILE A 175 11.12 8.16 6.19
C ILE A 175 9.68 7.70 6.42
N ASP A 176 8.94 7.33 5.37
CA ASP A 176 7.59 6.77 5.48
C ASP A 176 7.57 5.38 6.13
N ARG A 177 8.72 4.68 6.12
CA ARG A 177 8.89 3.37 6.76
C ARG A 177 9.37 3.45 8.20
N TYR A 178 9.54 4.65 8.75
CA TYR A 178 9.96 4.82 10.14
C TYR A 178 8.79 4.50 11.09
N PRO A 179 9.08 3.91 12.27
CA PRO A 179 8.06 3.71 13.28
C PRO A 179 7.48 5.06 13.74
N ALA A 180 6.23 5.06 14.21
CA ALA A 180 5.60 6.28 14.71
C ALA A 180 6.36 6.89 15.89
N THR A 181 7.00 6.03 16.71
CA THR A 181 7.84 6.45 17.84
C THR A 181 9.09 5.59 17.90
N ALA A 182 10.25 6.20 18.17
CA ALA A 182 11.46 5.47 18.53
C ALA A 182 11.33 5.02 20.00
N GLY A 183 10.99 3.74 20.21
CA GLY A 183 10.64 3.24 21.54
C GLY A 183 9.51 4.08 22.17
N ASN A 184 9.78 4.71 23.34
CA ASN A 184 8.86 5.58 24.04
C ASN A 184 9.23 7.09 23.96
N GLU A 185 10.26 7.45 23.17
CA GLU A 185 10.85 8.80 23.20
C GLU A 185 10.24 9.77 22.18
N GLY A 186 9.38 9.29 21.27
CA GLY A 186 8.70 10.11 20.28
C GLY A 186 9.18 9.92 18.85
N ASP A 187 8.81 10.82 17.95
CA ASP A 187 9.11 10.71 16.53
C ASP A 187 10.62 10.67 16.25
N PRO A 188 11.14 9.64 15.54
CA PRO A 188 12.56 9.44 15.32
C PRO A 188 13.20 10.57 14.49
N LEU A 189 12.49 11.16 13.51
CA LEU A 189 13.02 12.24 12.69
C LEU A 189 13.20 13.52 13.52
N LEU A 190 12.23 13.82 14.39
CA LEU A 190 12.33 14.96 15.31
C LEU A 190 13.47 14.78 16.33
N LEU A 191 13.67 13.56 16.84
CA LEU A 191 14.77 13.24 17.78
C LEU A 191 16.15 13.45 17.12
N ALA A 192 16.34 12.93 15.90
CA ALA A 192 17.57 13.14 15.13
C ALA A 192 17.78 14.61 14.76
N GLY A 193 16.72 15.30 14.35
CA GLY A 193 16.74 16.73 14.00
C GLY A 193 17.24 17.63 15.13
N LYS A 194 17.01 17.27 16.40
CA LYS A 194 17.55 18.01 17.56
C LYS A 194 19.09 17.98 17.61
N ARG A 195 19.75 16.98 17.00
CA ARG A 195 21.22 16.88 16.97
C ARG A 195 21.85 17.89 16.01
N LEU A 196 21.06 18.48 15.11
CA LEU A 196 21.49 19.54 14.19
C LEU A 196 21.57 20.93 14.85
N ALA A 197 21.05 21.11 16.06
CA ALA A 197 20.84 22.43 16.67
C ALA A 197 22.12 23.25 16.87
N THR A 198 23.28 22.60 17.04
CA THR A 198 24.57 23.27 17.28
C THR A 198 25.19 23.86 16.02
N PHE A 199 24.72 23.47 14.84
CA PHE A 199 25.30 23.92 13.57
C PHE A 199 24.36 24.91 12.86
N TRP A 200 24.82 26.14 12.67
CA TRP A 200 24.06 27.17 11.93
C TRP A 200 23.88 26.80 10.45
N ASN A 201 24.86 26.10 9.87
CA ASN A 201 24.90 25.61 8.48
C ASN A 201 24.49 24.14 8.33
N LYS A 202 23.59 23.71 9.19
CA LYS A 202 23.01 22.36 9.20
C LYS A 202 22.30 22.00 7.89
N LYS A 203 22.26 20.71 7.60
CA LYS A 203 21.50 20.13 6.49
C LYS A 203 20.67 18.96 6.96
N GLU A 204 19.41 18.97 6.60
CA GLU A 204 18.46 17.87 6.81
C GLU A 204 17.92 17.46 5.44
N VAL A 205 18.13 16.22 5.04
CA VAL A 205 17.67 15.66 3.77
C VAL A 205 16.71 14.51 4.09
N CYS A 206 15.46 14.65 3.67
CA CYS A 206 14.42 13.64 3.86
C CYS A 206 14.05 13.06 2.49
N VAL A 207 14.22 11.75 2.33
CA VAL A 207 13.93 11.05 1.07
C VAL A 207 12.97 9.90 1.36
N SER A 208 11.90 9.76 0.57
CA SER A 208 11.02 8.59 0.64
C SER A 208 10.18 8.42 -0.60
N THR A 209 9.80 7.19 -0.87
CA THR A 209 8.61 6.86 -1.63
C THR A 209 7.41 7.04 -0.70
N PRO A 210 6.35 7.77 -1.09
CA PRO A 210 5.19 7.99 -0.25
C PRO A 210 4.36 6.72 -0.07
N THR A 211 3.53 6.71 0.96
CA THR A 211 2.60 5.63 1.29
C THR A 211 1.15 6.13 1.26
N ASN A 212 0.34 5.82 2.26
CA ASN A 212 -1.03 6.32 2.37
C ASN A 212 -1.02 7.81 2.74
N LYS A 213 -1.88 8.60 2.14
CA LYS A 213 -1.96 10.07 2.31
C LYS A 213 -2.01 10.50 3.78
N GLU A 214 -2.81 9.82 4.58
CA GLU A 214 -3.05 10.17 5.97
C GLU A 214 -1.87 9.85 6.89
N THR A 215 -0.98 8.97 6.49
CA THR A 215 0.14 8.50 7.32
C THR A 215 1.51 8.81 6.75
N SER A 216 1.57 9.27 5.50
CA SER A 216 2.82 9.57 4.81
C SER A 216 3.53 10.79 5.42
N ARG A 217 4.69 10.55 6.04
CA ARG A 217 5.55 11.61 6.55
C ARG A 217 6.14 12.46 5.45
N ILE A 218 6.57 11.82 4.37
CA ILE A 218 7.19 12.55 3.26
C ILE A 218 6.19 13.47 2.57
N ALA A 219 4.91 13.09 2.49
CA ALA A 219 3.86 13.93 1.94
C ALA A 219 3.63 15.17 2.82
N VAL A 220 3.56 15.00 4.13
CA VAL A 220 3.43 16.13 5.09
C VAL A 220 4.63 17.08 4.97
N GLU A 221 5.84 16.55 4.91
CA GLU A 221 7.05 17.37 4.75
C GLU A 221 7.08 18.09 3.39
N PHE A 222 6.64 17.42 2.32
CA PHE A 222 6.53 18.00 0.98
C PHE A 222 5.47 19.11 0.94
N GLU A 223 4.31 18.91 1.56
CA GLU A 223 3.24 19.90 1.64
C GLU A 223 3.69 21.23 2.28
N HIS A 224 4.62 21.17 3.23
CA HIS A 224 5.19 22.37 3.90
C HIS A 224 6.41 22.96 3.18
N SER A 225 6.83 22.39 2.04
CA SER A 225 8.00 22.80 1.25
C SER A 225 7.62 23.68 0.07
N THR A 226 8.61 24.01 -0.79
CA THR A 226 8.42 24.75 -2.05
C THR A 226 7.56 24.01 -3.07
N GLN A 227 7.33 22.70 -2.93
CA GLN A 227 6.52 21.85 -3.82
C GLN A 227 6.97 21.99 -5.28
N GLU A 228 8.21 21.59 -5.56
CA GLU A 228 8.81 21.72 -6.88
C GLU A 228 8.53 20.49 -7.72
N GLU A 229 7.96 20.71 -8.91
CA GLU A 229 7.70 19.67 -9.91
C GLU A 229 8.72 19.73 -11.03
N TRP A 230 9.14 18.55 -11.53
CA TRP A 230 10.04 18.47 -12.69
C TRP A 230 9.32 18.81 -13.98
N ASN A 231 9.67 19.94 -14.58
CA ASN A 231 9.10 20.44 -15.83
C ASN A 231 10.08 20.27 -16.97
N VAL A 232 9.58 19.80 -18.11
CA VAL A 232 10.34 19.55 -19.33
C VAL A 232 9.78 20.41 -20.45
N PRO A 233 10.61 21.03 -21.31
CA PRO A 233 10.10 21.78 -22.45
C PRO A 233 9.46 20.83 -23.46
N CYS A 234 8.25 21.18 -23.92
CA CYS A 234 7.52 20.41 -24.93
C CYS A 234 8.35 20.32 -26.23
N PRO A 235 8.50 19.15 -26.85
CA PRO A 235 9.23 18.98 -28.11
C PRO A 235 8.67 19.83 -29.25
N ALA A 236 7.34 20.07 -29.27
CA ALA A 236 6.68 20.81 -30.36
C ALA A 236 6.66 22.34 -30.16
N CYS A 237 6.35 22.83 -28.93
CA CYS A 237 6.14 24.27 -28.69
C CYS A 237 7.13 24.89 -27.69
N GLY A 238 7.98 24.11 -27.03
CA GLY A 238 8.95 24.58 -26.05
C GLY A 238 8.39 25.03 -24.69
N ALA A 239 7.06 24.93 -24.46
CA ALA A 239 6.44 25.27 -23.19
C ALA A 239 6.88 24.26 -22.10
N PHE A 240 7.30 24.77 -20.94
CA PHE A 240 7.66 23.93 -19.81
C PHE A 240 6.42 23.38 -19.13
N THR A 241 6.32 22.05 -19.04
CA THR A 241 5.18 21.34 -18.44
C THR A 241 5.65 20.18 -17.58
N PRO A 242 4.96 19.88 -16.46
CA PRO A 242 5.26 18.68 -15.69
C PRO A 242 4.79 17.43 -16.44
N LEU A 243 5.51 16.33 -16.28
CA LEU A 243 5.12 15.02 -16.79
C LEU A 243 4.11 14.41 -15.84
N LEU A 244 2.81 14.52 -16.17
CA LEU A 244 1.71 14.00 -15.38
C LEU A 244 1.10 12.77 -16.06
N TRP A 245 0.69 11.79 -15.27
CA TRP A 245 0.00 10.61 -15.76
C TRP A 245 -1.25 10.93 -16.59
N ALA A 246 -2.01 11.97 -16.18
CA ALA A 246 -3.21 12.42 -16.90
C ALA A 246 -2.95 12.85 -18.36
N ASN A 247 -1.70 13.17 -18.71
CA ASN A 247 -1.29 13.58 -20.05
C ASN A 247 -0.71 12.42 -20.88
N ILE A 248 -0.56 11.23 -20.30
CA ILE A 248 -0.07 10.04 -21.02
C ILE A 248 -1.18 9.46 -21.87
N VAL A 249 -0.88 9.25 -23.14
CA VAL A 249 -1.79 8.66 -24.14
C VAL A 249 -1.22 7.34 -24.61
N PHE A 250 -2.03 6.30 -24.57
CA PHE A 250 -1.65 4.96 -25.01
C PHE A 250 -2.82 4.21 -25.63
N ASP A 251 -2.52 3.32 -26.56
CA ASP A 251 -3.44 2.33 -27.11
C ASP A 251 -3.11 0.96 -26.50
N ARG A 252 -4.11 0.24 -25.99
CA ARG A 252 -3.93 -1.07 -25.34
C ARG A 252 -3.29 -2.11 -26.28
N ASP A 253 -3.58 -2.02 -27.57
CA ASP A 253 -3.09 -2.95 -28.59
C ASP A 253 -1.71 -2.53 -29.14
N LYS A 254 -1.24 -1.31 -28.83
CA LYS A 254 -0.03 -0.71 -29.39
C LYS A 254 0.74 0.11 -28.36
N LEU A 255 1.15 -0.52 -27.28
CA LEU A 255 1.83 0.17 -26.17
C LEU A 255 3.18 0.81 -26.55
N ASP A 256 3.80 0.36 -27.64
CA ASP A 256 5.02 0.97 -28.20
C ASP A 256 4.78 2.39 -28.74
N GLU A 257 3.53 2.77 -29.00
CA GLU A 257 3.13 4.11 -29.46
C GLU A 257 2.74 5.03 -28.25
N THR A 258 3.07 4.64 -27.03
CA THR A 258 2.80 5.47 -25.84
C THR A 258 3.48 6.84 -25.97
N GLY A 259 2.71 7.90 -25.78
CA GLY A 259 3.16 9.29 -25.87
C GLY A 259 2.60 10.15 -24.74
N CYS A 260 2.94 11.43 -24.77
CA CYS A 260 2.43 12.42 -23.83
C CYS A 260 1.90 13.64 -24.56
N THR A 261 0.68 14.06 -24.19
CA THR A 261 0.05 15.28 -24.70
C THR A 261 0.61 16.50 -24.00
N CYS A 262 1.04 17.48 -24.74
CA CYS A 262 1.40 18.77 -24.16
C CYS A 262 0.12 19.56 -23.77
N PRO A 263 -0.07 19.93 -22.49
CA PRO A 263 -1.26 20.69 -22.09
C PRO A 263 -1.31 22.11 -22.66
N ALA A 264 -0.18 22.66 -23.14
CA ALA A 264 -0.11 24.01 -23.69
C ALA A 264 -0.50 24.07 -25.17
N CYS A 265 -0.13 23.09 -26.00
CA CYS A 265 -0.39 23.11 -27.44
C CYS A 265 -1.24 21.94 -27.95
N GLY A 266 -1.54 20.93 -27.11
CA GLY A 266 -2.36 19.77 -27.47
C GLY A 266 -1.66 18.72 -28.36
N VAL A 267 -0.38 18.93 -28.74
CA VAL A 267 0.38 17.96 -29.56
C VAL A 267 0.78 16.77 -28.71
N VAL A 268 0.59 15.57 -29.26
CA VAL A 268 1.09 14.33 -28.69
C VAL A 268 2.48 14.06 -29.27
N SER A 269 3.49 13.92 -28.43
CA SER A 269 4.84 13.53 -28.80
C SER A 269 5.22 12.20 -28.16
N SER A 270 6.08 11.45 -28.83
CA SER A 270 6.58 10.15 -28.37
C SER A 270 7.43 10.27 -27.10
N GLU A 271 7.59 9.17 -26.38
CA GLU A 271 8.48 9.06 -25.22
C GLU A 271 9.92 9.51 -25.56
N THR A 272 10.45 9.09 -26.72
CA THR A 272 11.79 9.43 -27.17
C THR A 272 11.97 10.94 -27.32
N GLU A 273 11.02 11.61 -28.00
CA GLU A 273 11.08 13.07 -28.20
C GLU A 273 11.04 13.83 -26.87
N TRP A 274 10.21 13.40 -25.89
CA TRP A 274 10.17 13.99 -24.57
C TRP A 274 11.47 13.74 -23.78
N LYS A 275 12.00 12.51 -23.80
CA LYS A 275 13.24 12.16 -23.08
C LYS A 275 14.48 12.89 -23.62
N GLU A 276 14.54 13.21 -24.91
CA GLU A 276 15.58 14.08 -25.48
C GLU A 276 15.60 15.48 -24.85
N GLN A 277 14.46 15.98 -24.39
CA GLN A 277 14.36 17.28 -23.75
C GLN A 277 14.72 17.28 -22.26
N TYR A 278 14.93 16.14 -21.63
CA TYR A 278 15.20 16.07 -20.18
C TYR A 278 16.45 16.82 -19.76
N ILE A 279 17.46 16.91 -20.62
CA ILE A 279 18.67 17.70 -20.34
C ILE A 279 18.36 19.20 -20.13
N ASN A 280 17.27 19.68 -20.69
CA ASN A 280 16.79 21.07 -20.62
C ASN A 280 15.72 21.24 -19.53
N GLY A 281 15.32 20.16 -18.84
CA GLY A 281 14.33 20.20 -17.78
C GLY A 281 14.80 21.02 -16.57
N LYS A 282 13.83 21.51 -15.79
CA LYS A 282 14.06 22.27 -14.56
C LYS A 282 12.93 22.03 -13.56
N PHE A 283 13.23 22.23 -12.29
CA PHE A 283 12.19 22.26 -11.28
C PHE A 283 11.48 23.62 -11.22
N VAL A 284 10.17 23.57 -11.06
CA VAL A 284 9.31 24.75 -10.92
C VAL A 284 8.59 24.68 -9.58
N ALA A 285 8.83 25.67 -8.73
CA ALA A 285 8.26 25.73 -7.39
C ALA A 285 6.84 26.31 -7.42
N ALA A 286 5.89 25.65 -6.74
CA ALA A 286 4.55 26.20 -6.48
C ALA A 286 4.61 27.30 -5.38
N HIS A 287 5.53 27.17 -4.43
CA HIS A 287 5.69 28.05 -3.28
C HIS A 287 7.15 28.52 -3.11
N PRO A 288 7.66 29.37 -4.01
CA PRO A 288 9.07 29.79 -4.01
C PRO A 288 9.48 30.62 -2.78
N GLU A 289 8.52 31.13 -2.02
CA GLU A 289 8.74 31.90 -0.79
C GLU A 289 9.12 31.04 0.41
N ARG A 290 8.90 29.72 0.35
CA ARG A 290 9.17 28.80 1.45
C ARG A 290 10.66 28.49 1.57
N LYS A 291 11.11 28.25 2.82
CA LYS A 291 12.54 27.99 3.13
C LYS A 291 12.97 26.55 2.93
N VAL A 292 12.00 25.60 3.00
CA VAL A 292 12.26 24.18 2.79
C VAL A 292 12.10 23.89 1.32
N ARG A 293 13.14 23.39 0.66
CA ARG A 293 13.02 22.95 -0.72
C ARG A 293 12.45 21.53 -0.77
N GLY A 294 11.39 21.36 -1.53
CA GLY A 294 10.75 20.06 -1.70
C GLY A 294 10.58 19.73 -3.17
N PHE A 295 10.99 18.53 -3.54
CA PHE A 295 11.00 18.04 -4.91
C PHE A 295 10.10 16.82 -5.05
N HIS A 296 9.28 16.81 -6.10
CA HIS A 296 8.49 15.64 -6.48
C HIS A 296 9.01 15.07 -7.81
N LEU A 297 9.06 13.74 -7.87
CA LEU A 297 9.49 13.00 -9.07
C LEU A 297 8.70 11.71 -9.22
N ASN A 298 8.03 11.54 -10.35
CA ASN A 298 7.44 10.29 -10.78
C ASN A 298 8.37 9.48 -11.70
N ALA A 299 8.02 8.24 -12.00
CA ALA A 299 8.83 7.37 -12.86
C ALA A 299 8.87 7.82 -14.33
N LEU A 300 7.93 8.64 -14.79
CA LEU A 300 7.94 9.20 -16.14
C LEU A 300 9.19 10.05 -16.39
N ALA A 301 9.76 10.67 -15.36
CA ALA A 301 11.00 11.43 -15.44
C ALA A 301 12.25 10.54 -15.60
N SER A 302 12.15 9.23 -15.37
CA SER A 302 13.30 8.32 -15.41
C SER A 302 13.76 8.03 -16.83
N LEU A 303 15.08 8.05 -17.03
CA LEU A 303 15.72 7.56 -18.26
C LEU A 303 16.01 6.03 -18.19
N PHE A 304 15.71 5.38 -17.06
CA PHE A 304 15.98 3.96 -16.82
C PHE A 304 14.74 3.07 -16.94
N VAL A 305 13.55 3.68 -17.06
CA VAL A 305 12.26 2.98 -17.15
C VAL A 305 11.54 3.47 -18.40
N ASP A 306 10.99 2.58 -19.18
CA ASP A 306 10.20 2.92 -20.36
C ASP A 306 8.73 3.20 -19.96
N TRP A 307 8.11 4.18 -20.60
CA TRP A 307 6.71 4.52 -20.34
C TRP A 307 5.77 3.35 -20.65
N ARG A 308 6.11 2.54 -21.65
CA ARG A 308 5.41 1.29 -21.94
C ARG A 308 5.30 0.40 -20.69
N GLU A 309 6.41 0.18 -19.97
CA GLU A 309 6.42 -0.65 -18.76
C GLU A 309 5.52 -0.07 -17.66
N ILE A 310 5.51 1.26 -17.50
CA ILE A 310 4.64 1.96 -16.53
C ILE A 310 3.17 1.75 -16.88
N VAL A 311 2.82 1.84 -18.19
CA VAL A 311 1.45 1.61 -18.70
C VAL A 311 1.03 0.15 -18.52
N GLU A 312 1.89 -0.82 -18.84
CA GLU A 312 1.61 -2.26 -18.66
C GLU A 312 1.27 -2.58 -17.18
N LYS A 313 2.06 -2.04 -16.25
CA LYS A 313 1.81 -2.18 -14.81
C LYS A 313 0.47 -1.55 -14.40
N PHE A 314 0.15 -0.37 -14.95
CA PHE A 314 -1.12 0.31 -14.71
C PHE A 314 -2.30 -0.51 -15.22
N LEU A 315 -2.24 -1.02 -16.45
CA LEU A 315 -3.31 -1.82 -17.03
C LEU A 315 -3.56 -3.08 -16.21
N THR A 316 -2.49 -3.78 -15.80
CA THR A 316 -2.59 -4.95 -14.93
C THR A 316 -3.24 -4.60 -13.59
N ALA A 317 -2.80 -3.50 -12.97
CA ALA A 317 -3.35 -3.04 -11.70
C ALA A 317 -4.84 -2.63 -11.82
N ASN A 318 -5.22 -2.01 -12.94
CA ASN A 318 -6.59 -1.60 -13.18
C ASN A 318 -7.53 -2.80 -13.47
N GLU A 319 -7.05 -3.83 -14.13
CA GLU A 319 -7.82 -5.09 -14.30
C GLU A 319 -8.04 -5.80 -12.95
N GLU A 320 -7.03 -5.82 -12.06
CA GLU A 320 -7.21 -6.36 -10.72
C GLU A 320 -8.15 -5.50 -9.86
N LYS A 321 -8.11 -4.18 -10.01
CA LYS A 321 -9.09 -3.28 -9.36
C LYS A 321 -10.53 -3.63 -9.73
N LYS A 322 -10.81 -3.94 -11.01
CA LYS A 322 -12.14 -4.36 -11.46
C LYS A 322 -12.63 -5.64 -10.78
N LYS A 323 -11.69 -6.51 -10.38
CA LYS A 323 -11.97 -7.75 -9.62
C LYS A 323 -12.04 -7.51 -8.09
N GLY A 324 -11.98 -6.24 -7.65
CA GLY A 324 -12.01 -5.86 -6.23
C GLY A 324 -10.67 -5.94 -5.50
N ASN A 325 -9.55 -6.08 -6.22
CA ASN A 325 -8.20 -6.07 -5.64
C ASN A 325 -7.48 -4.76 -5.99
N ILE A 326 -7.42 -3.84 -5.03
CA ILE A 326 -6.82 -2.49 -5.20
C ILE A 326 -5.32 -2.45 -4.90
N GLU A 327 -4.73 -3.51 -4.33
CA GLU A 327 -3.35 -3.49 -3.83
C GLU A 327 -2.33 -3.18 -4.93
N LEU A 328 -2.51 -3.71 -6.14
CA LEU A 328 -1.59 -3.43 -7.25
C LEU A 328 -1.65 -1.97 -7.69
N LEU A 329 -2.84 -1.36 -7.69
CA LEU A 329 -2.99 0.04 -8.07
C LEU A 329 -2.39 0.97 -7.01
N LYS A 330 -2.54 0.62 -5.73
CA LYS A 330 -1.88 1.30 -4.61
C LYS A 330 -0.36 1.26 -4.75
N VAL A 331 0.19 0.07 -4.99
CA VAL A 331 1.63 -0.08 -5.23
C VAL A 331 2.07 0.75 -6.42
N TRP A 332 1.34 0.70 -7.54
CA TRP A 332 1.65 1.48 -8.74
C TRP A 332 1.63 2.99 -8.47
N THR A 333 0.60 3.51 -7.79
CA THR A 333 0.51 4.93 -7.44
C THR A 333 1.69 5.38 -6.60
N ASN A 334 2.02 4.62 -5.55
CA ASN A 334 3.11 4.98 -4.65
C ASN A 334 4.49 4.84 -5.33
N THR A 335 4.71 3.78 -6.10
CA THR A 335 6.06 3.44 -6.60
C THR A 335 6.36 3.97 -7.99
N GLU A 336 5.37 4.11 -8.88
CA GLU A 336 5.59 4.66 -10.21
C GLU A 336 5.25 6.16 -10.26
N MET A 337 4.17 6.59 -9.63
CA MET A 337 3.81 8.02 -9.63
C MET A 337 4.52 8.81 -8.52
N GLY A 338 5.01 8.13 -7.46
CA GLY A 338 5.59 8.83 -6.33
C GLY A 338 4.54 9.66 -5.58
N GLU A 339 3.28 9.27 -5.68
CA GLU A 339 2.13 9.94 -5.08
C GLU A 339 1.59 9.11 -3.92
N THR A 340 0.93 9.79 -2.97
CA THR A 340 0.26 9.11 -1.88
C THR A 340 -0.96 8.38 -2.40
N TRP A 341 -1.17 7.15 -1.92
CA TRP A 341 -2.45 6.50 -2.05
C TRP A 341 -3.47 7.17 -1.14
N GLU A 342 -4.49 7.77 -1.72
CA GLU A 342 -5.72 8.06 -1.00
C GLU A 342 -6.50 6.73 -0.92
N GLU A 343 -6.64 6.22 0.29
CA GLU A 343 -7.77 5.37 0.52
C GLU A 343 -8.98 6.33 0.47
N ASP A 344 -9.44 6.62 -0.74
CA ASP A 344 -10.83 6.93 -0.89
C ASP A 344 -11.53 5.79 -0.17
N GLY A 345 -11.98 6.03 1.04
CA GLY A 345 -13.08 5.24 1.56
C GLY A 345 -14.13 5.42 0.47
N GLU A 346 -14.18 4.46 -0.47
CA GLU A 346 -15.13 4.50 -1.56
C GLU A 346 -16.44 4.81 -0.86
N GLN A 347 -16.86 6.04 -0.98
CA GLN A 347 -18.19 6.43 -0.53
C GLN A 347 -19.10 5.74 -1.51
N ILE A 348 -19.38 4.48 -1.17
CA ILE A 348 -20.40 3.73 -1.89
C ILE A 348 -21.69 4.51 -1.61
N GLU A 349 -22.18 5.15 -2.65
CA GLU A 349 -23.41 5.91 -2.55
C GLU A 349 -24.57 4.93 -2.38
N THR A 350 -25.35 5.15 -1.33
CA THR A 350 -26.52 4.34 -1.01
C THR A 350 -27.44 4.16 -2.21
N ASP A 351 -27.63 5.26 -2.98
CA ASP A 351 -28.52 5.29 -4.14
C ASP A 351 -28.02 4.45 -5.31
N ASP A 352 -26.71 4.29 -5.48
CA ASP A 352 -26.14 3.48 -6.55
C ASP A 352 -26.30 1.99 -6.27
N LEU A 353 -26.08 1.54 -5.03
CA LEU A 353 -26.39 0.19 -4.63
C LEU A 353 -27.89 -0.11 -4.70
N TYR A 354 -28.75 0.84 -4.32
CA TYR A 354 -30.19 0.68 -4.41
C TYR A 354 -30.67 0.54 -5.86
N LYS A 355 -30.08 1.28 -6.80
CA LYS A 355 -30.35 1.19 -8.24
C LYS A 355 -29.86 -0.13 -8.85
N ARG A 356 -28.77 -0.69 -8.34
CA ARG A 356 -28.16 -1.95 -8.80
C ARG A 356 -29.05 -3.17 -8.59
N ARG A 357 -30.10 -3.08 -7.74
CA ARG A 357 -31.01 -4.21 -7.50
C ARG A 357 -31.63 -4.72 -8.80
N GLU A 358 -31.67 -6.03 -8.91
CA GLU A 358 -32.17 -6.75 -10.06
C GLU A 358 -33.37 -7.66 -9.71
N LYS A 359 -34.06 -8.17 -10.69
CA LYS A 359 -35.20 -9.07 -10.49
C LYS A 359 -34.75 -10.51 -10.66
N TYR A 360 -34.76 -11.29 -9.58
CA TYR A 360 -34.30 -12.69 -9.63
C TYR A 360 -35.28 -13.61 -10.38
N ASN A 361 -36.60 -13.33 -10.35
CA ASN A 361 -37.67 -14.19 -10.90
C ASN A 361 -37.68 -15.63 -10.33
N CYS A 362 -36.93 -15.92 -9.27
CA CYS A 362 -36.78 -17.19 -8.60
C CYS A 362 -36.48 -16.96 -7.11
N GLU A 363 -36.52 -17.98 -6.29
CA GLU A 363 -36.18 -17.84 -4.87
C GLU A 363 -34.66 -17.68 -4.69
N VAL A 364 -33.88 -18.49 -5.37
CA VAL A 364 -32.42 -18.43 -5.41
C VAL A 364 -31.93 -18.58 -6.86
N PRO A 365 -31.07 -17.67 -7.36
CA PRO A 365 -30.43 -17.82 -8.66
C PRO A 365 -29.66 -19.14 -8.83
N GLU A 366 -29.57 -19.63 -10.07
CA GLU A 366 -28.95 -20.94 -10.35
C GLU A 366 -27.44 -20.98 -10.13
N GLU A 367 -26.78 -19.82 -10.21
CA GLU A 367 -25.34 -19.66 -9.97
C GLU A 367 -24.95 -19.85 -8.51
N VAL A 368 -25.94 -19.79 -7.61
CA VAL A 368 -25.69 -19.97 -6.17
C VAL A 368 -25.41 -21.44 -5.86
N LEU A 369 -24.28 -21.69 -5.23
CA LEU A 369 -23.81 -23.01 -4.86
C LEU A 369 -24.09 -23.35 -3.40
N VAL A 370 -23.97 -22.37 -2.49
CA VAL A 370 -24.17 -22.53 -1.04
C VAL A 370 -24.83 -21.29 -0.44
N LEU A 371 -25.49 -21.49 0.72
CA LEU A 371 -26.11 -20.42 1.51
C LEU A 371 -25.45 -20.29 2.87
N THR A 372 -25.21 -19.07 3.32
CA THR A 372 -24.79 -18.76 4.68
C THR A 372 -25.70 -17.69 5.31
N ALA A 373 -25.64 -17.53 6.63
CA ALA A 373 -26.41 -16.49 7.30
C ALA A 373 -25.58 -15.73 8.33
N GLY A 374 -25.88 -14.43 8.46
CA GLY A 374 -25.46 -13.57 9.55
C GLY A 374 -26.66 -13.16 10.38
N VAL A 375 -26.49 -13.04 11.69
CA VAL A 375 -27.53 -12.61 12.63
C VAL A 375 -26.92 -11.62 13.62
N ASP A 376 -27.54 -10.45 13.70
CA ASP A 376 -27.27 -9.46 14.73
C ASP A 376 -28.35 -9.51 15.82
N VAL A 377 -27.95 -9.29 17.08
CA VAL A 377 -28.80 -9.47 18.27
C VAL A 377 -28.94 -8.13 18.98
N GLN A 378 -30.11 -7.53 18.85
CA GLN A 378 -30.46 -6.27 19.50
C GLN A 378 -31.29 -6.52 20.76
N ASP A 379 -31.69 -5.47 21.48
CA ASP A 379 -32.46 -5.62 22.75
C ASP A 379 -33.92 -6.09 22.54
N ASP A 380 -34.50 -5.80 21.38
CA ASP A 380 -35.90 -5.99 21.04
C ASP A 380 -36.14 -6.78 19.75
N ARG A 381 -35.11 -7.26 19.09
CA ARG A 381 -35.20 -7.95 17.79
C ARG A 381 -33.93 -8.69 17.41
N PHE A 382 -34.08 -9.61 16.47
CA PHE A 382 -33.00 -10.12 15.64
C PHE A 382 -33.06 -9.47 14.25
N GLU A 383 -31.93 -9.18 13.67
CA GLU A 383 -31.78 -8.87 12.27
C GLU A 383 -30.95 -9.97 11.61
N ALA A 384 -31.47 -10.58 10.56
CA ALA A 384 -30.85 -11.74 9.94
C ALA A 384 -30.84 -11.63 8.42
N GLU A 385 -29.74 -12.04 7.80
CA GLU A 385 -29.60 -12.10 6.35
C GLU A 385 -29.09 -13.46 5.91
N VAL A 386 -29.72 -13.99 4.84
CA VAL A 386 -29.26 -15.17 4.09
C VAL A 386 -28.59 -14.70 2.83
N VAL A 387 -27.34 -15.15 2.61
CA VAL A 387 -26.51 -14.81 1.44
C VAL A 387 -26.18 -16.07 0.67
N GLY A 388 -26.40 -16.03 -0.63
CA GLY A 388 -25.97 -17.04 -1.59
C GLY A 388 -24.56 -16.74 -2.11
N TRP A 389 -23.80 -17.79 -2.37
CA TRP A 389 -22.42 -17.70 -2.85
C TRP A 389 -22.21 -18.61 -4.06
N GLY A 390 -21.62 -18.04 -5.10
CA GLY A 390 -21.20 -18.72 -6.33
C GLY A 390 -19.71 -18.82 -6.48
N VAL A 391 -19.28 -19.04 -7.71
CA VAL A 391 -17.86 -19.12 -8.08
C VAL A 391 -17.16 -17.81 -7.73
N ASP A 392 -15.89 -17.90 -7.32
CA ASP A 392 -15.03 -16.74 -6.98
C ASP A 392 -15.65 -15.75 -5.99
N LYS A 393 -16.52 -16.28 -5.08
CA LYS A 393 -17.20 -15.51 -4.04
C LYS A 393 -18.15 -14.42 -4.56
N GLU A 394 -18.62 -14.53 -5.79
CA GLU A 394 -19.78 -13.78 -6.26
C GLU A 394 -20.96 -14.06 -5.31
N SER A 395 -21.76 -13.05 -4.95
CA SER A 395 -22.71 -13.18 -3.87
C SER A 395 -24.08 -12.59 -4.20
N TRP A 396 -25.15 -13.25 -3.74
CA TRP A 396 -26.54 -12.85 -3.90
C TRP A 396 -27.21 -12.65 -2.56
N GLY A 397 -27.82 -11.48 -2.34
CA GLY A 397 -28.73 -11.31 -1.22
C GLY A 397 -29.98 -12.18 -1.45
N ILE A 398 -30.28 -13.10 -0.57
CA ILE A 398 -31.44 -13.99 -0.72
C ILE A 398 -32.62 -13.49 0.10
N LYS A 399 -32.40 -13.27 1.40
CA LYS A 399 -33.45 -12.79 2.30
C LYS A 399 -32.85 -12.04 3.47
N TYR A 400 -33.37 -10.84 3.72
CA TYR A 400 -33.13 -10.07 4.94
C TYR A 400 -34.44 -9.98 5.71
N GLN A 401 -34.41 -10.27 7.01
CA GLN A 401 -35.57 -10.27 7.86
C GLN A 401 -35.26 -9.70 9.25
N VAL A 402 -36.16 -8.86 9.75
CA VAL A 402 -36.17 -8.37 11.13
C VAL A 402 -37.22 -9.18 11.90
N ILE A 403 -36.85 -9.81 13.02
CA ILE A 403 -37.69 -10.62 13.88
C ILE A 403 -37.82 -9.87 15.21
N TYR A 404 -38.96 -9.23 15.43
CA TYR A 404 -39.23 -8.47 16.65
C TYR A 404 -39.75 -9.37 17.76
N GLY A 405 -39.36 -9.08 19.00
CA GLY A 405 -39.89 -9.75 20.19
C GLY A 405 -38.99 -9.59 21.42
N ASP A 406 -39.53 -9.97 22.58
CA ASP A 406 -38.75 -9.98 23.82
C ASP A 406 -37.77 -11.17 23.81
N LEU A 407 -36.47 -10.89 23.73
CA LEU A 407 -35.40 -11.90 23.68
C LEU A 407 -35.22 -12.66 25.01
N LYS A 408 -35.95 -12.29 26.07
CA LYS A 408 -36.04 -13.08 27.29
C LYS A 408 -36.98 -14.28 27.13
N LEU A 409 -37.85 -14.24 26.12
CA LEU A 409 -38.86 -15.23 25.85
C LEU A 409 -38.45 -16.21 24.74
N LYS A 410 -38.82 -17.47 24.90
CA LYS A 410 -38.50 -18.54 23.95
C LYS A 410 -39.09 -18.35 22.54
N PRO A 411 -40.33 -17.86 22.35
CA PRO A 411 -40.95 -17.79 21.02
C PRO A 411 -40.15 -17.06 19.95
N VAL A 412 -39.45 -15.97 20.31
CA VAL A 412 -38.64 -15.20 19.36
C VAL A 412 -37.40 -15.99 18.90
N TRP A 413 -36.83 -16.82 19.79
CA TRP A 413 -35.72 -17.74 19.45
C TRP A 413 -36.18 -18.89 18.57
N ASP A 414 -37.40 -19.40 18.80
CA ASP A 414 -38.00 -20.42 17.95
C ASP A 414 -38.32 -19.89 16.55
N GLU A 415 -38.60 -18.58 16.41
CA GLU A 415 -38.78 -17.92 15.13
C GLU A 415 -37.45 -17.76 14.40
N LEU A 416 -36.38 -17.33 15.09
CA LEU A 416 -35.04 -17.33 14.55
C LEU A 416 -34.61 -18.73 14.09
N ASP A 417 -34.91 -19.76 14.89
CA ASP A 417 -34.57 -21.13 14.52
C ASP A 417 -35.32 -21.60 13.27
N ARG A 418 -36.60 -21.24 13.12
CA ARG A 418 -37.37 -21.49 11.90
C ARG A 418 -36.76 -20.78 10.69
N PHE A 419 -36.37 -19.53 10.85
CA PHE A 419 -35.68 -18.77 9.79
C PHE A 419 -34.38 -19.46 9.35
N LEU A 420 -33.51 -19.84 10.26
CA LEU A 420 -32.23 -20.51 9.99
C LEU A 420 -32.38 -21.96 9.50
N SER A 421 -33.56 -22.55 9.61
CA SER A 421 -33.85 -23.93 9.17
C SER A 421 -34.58 -24.01 7.84
N GLN A 422 -34.87 -22.85 7.21
CA GLN A 422 -35.56 -22.82 5.92
C GLN A 422 -34.76 -23.54 4.84
N THR A 423 -35.50 -24.12 3.92
CA THR A 423 -34.94 -24.67 2.68
C THR A 423 -35.34 -23.72 1.52
N PHE A 424 -34.40 -23.36 0.70
CA PHE A 424 -34.56 -22.42 -0.41
C PHE A 424 -34.44 -23.20 -1.72
N THR A 425 -35.27 -22.87 -2.70
CA THR A 425 -35.28 -23.54 -4.00
C THR A 425 -34.60 -22.68 -5.05
N THR A 426 -33.58 -23.23 -5.73
CA THR A 426 -32.88 -22.57 -6.83
C THR A 426 -33.72 -22.57 -8.12
N ALA A 427 -33.37 -21.71 -9.08
CA ALA A 427 -34.06 -21.64 -10.38
C ALA A 427 -34.04 -22.98 -11.14
N ASP A 428 -33.00 -23.78 -10.98
CA ASP A 428 -32.82 -25.14 -11.55
C ASP A 428 -33.43 -26.25 -10.71
N GLY A 429 -34.14 -25.91 -9.61
CA GLY A 429 -34.89 -26.87 -8.75
C GLY A 429 -34.05 -27.55 -7.66
N ARG A 430 -32.81 -27.17 -7.44
CA ARG A 430 -32.03 -27.65 -6.28
C ARG A 430 -32.61 -27.08 -4.97
N HIS A 431 -32.52 -27.87 -3.89
CA HIS A 431 -32.91 -27.44 -2.57
C HIS A 431 -31.68 -27.14 -1.71
N LEU A 432 -31.46 -25.88 -1.39
CA LEU A 432 -30.32 -25.42 -0.60
C LEU A 432 -30.76 -25.11 0.83
N LYS A 433 -29.90 -25.49 1.78
CA LYS A 433 -30.02 -25.11 3.20
C LYS A 433 -28.84 -24.21 3.58
N ILE A 434 -29.03 -23.43 4.63
CA ILE A 434 -27.92 -22.64 5.21
C ILE A 434 -26.89 -23.61 5.77
N ILE A 435 -25.68 -23.61 5.21
CA ILE A 435 -24.59 -24.52 5.59
C ILE A 435 -23.84 -24.05 6.84
N CYS A 436 -23.88 -22.76 7.13
CA CYS A 436 -23.25 -22.12 8.29
C CYS A 436 -23.96 -20.81 8.61
N ALA A 437 -24.14 -20.51 9.90
CA ALA A 437 -24.68 -19.24 10.37
C ALA A 437 -23.84 -18.70 11.52
N CYS A 438 -23.58 -17.39 11.54
CA CYS A 438 -22.92 -16.68 12.61
C CYS A 438 -23.91 -15.76 13.35
N VAL A 439 -23.99 -15.89 14.67
CA VAL A 439 -24.89 -15.13 15.55
C VAL A 439 -24.03 -14.26 16.47
N ASP A 440 -24.23 -12.95 16.44
CA ASP A 440 -23.48 -12.05 17.31
C ASP A 440 -23.83 -12.28 18.79
N SER A 441 -22.81 -12.25 19.64
CA SER A 441 -22.92 -12.42 21.08
C SER A 441 -22.38 -11.23 21.88
N GLY A 442 -22.17 -10.11 21.22
CA GLY A 442 -21.55 -8.91 21.81
C GLY A 442 -22.47 -8.11 22.75
N GLY A 443 -23.80 -8.30 22.68
CA GLY A 443 -24.81 -7.54 23.43
C GLY A 443 -25.23 -8.14 24.77
N HIS A 444 -26.36 -7.69 25.26
CA HIS A 444 -26.91 -8.05 26.58
C HIS A 444 -27.34 -9.52 26.69
N PHE A 445 -27.65 -10.18 25.58
CA PHE A 445 -28.19 -11.56 25.54
C PHE A 445 -27.12 -12.63 25.28
N THR A 446 -25.86 -12.36 25.59
CA THR A 446 -24.71 -13.27 25.37
C THR A 446 -24.96 -14.70 25.81
N THR A 447 -25.54 -14.91 27.02
CA THR A 447 -25.79 -16.24 27.58
C THR A 447 -26.84 -17.00 26.78
N GLN A 448 -27.91 -16.32 26.35
CA GLN A 448 -28.98 -16.91 25.53
C GLN A 448 -28.45 -17.29 24.14
N VAL A 449 -27.64 -16.42 23.52
CA VAL A 449 -26.95 -16.71 22.24
C VAL A 449 -26.09 -17.97 22.37
N TYR A 450 -25.29 -18.08 23.44
CA TYR A 450 -24.44 -19.26 23.65
C TYR A 450 -25.26 -20.55 23.80
N ARG A 451 -26.40 -20.53 24.53
CA ARG A 451 -27.30 -21.69 24.65
C ARG A 451 -27.90 -22.05 23.30
N PHE A 452 -28.45 -21.08 22.60
CA PHE A 452 -29.04 -21.24 21.27
C PHE A 452 -28.07 -21.88 20.28
N CYS A 453 -26.82 -21.34 20.18
CA CYS A 453 -25.79 -21.85 19.29
C CYS A 453 -25.27 -23.24 19.71
N LYS A 454 -25.13 -23.50 21.02
CA LYS A 454 -24.68 -24.80 21.53
C LYS A 454 -25.59 -25.94 21.09
N GLU A 455 -26.91 -25.76 21.22
CA GLU A 455 -27.90 -26.76 20.80
C GLU A 455 -27.89 -27.01 19.28
N ARG A 456 -27.37 -26.03 18.51
CA ARG A 456 -27.36 -26.02 17.03
C ARG A 456 -25.99 -26.14 16.40
N THR A 457 -24.97 -26.48 17.20
CA THR A 457 -23.60 -26.66 16.73
C THR A 457 -23.49 -27.69 15.59
N ALA A 458 -24.30 -28.76 15.63
CA ALA A 458 -24.36 -29.77 14.57
C ALA A 458 -24.83 -29.20 13.21
N ARG A 459 -25.61 -28.11 13.21
CA ARG A 459 -26.05 -27.36 12.03
C ARG A 459 -25.11 -26.22 11.67
N ARG A 460 -23.96 -26.14 12.33
CA ARG A 460 -22.96 -25.06 12.17
C ARG A 460 -23.55 -23.66 12.42
N VAL A 461 -24.42 -23.53 13.46
CA VAL A 461 -24.83 -22.22 13.97
C VAL A 461 -23.88 -21.85 15.11
N PHE A 462 -23.05 -20.87 14.88
CA PHE A 462 -21.96 -20.50 15.77
C PHE A 462 -22.15 -19.11 16.40
N ALA A 463 -21.81 -19.01 17.70
CA ALA A 463 -21.68 -17.70 18.33
C ALA A 463 -20.38 -17.02 17.85
N ILE A 464 -20.49 -15.73 17.56
CA ILE A 464 -19.34 -14.89 17.22
C ILE A 464 -19.24 -13.72 18.19
N LYS A 465 -18.04 -13.14 18.31
CA LYS A 465 -17.79 -11.89 19.03
C LYS A 465 -16.88 -10.99 18.20
N GLY A 466 -17.37 -9.82 17.86
CA GLY A 466 -16.61 -8.79 17.16
C GLY A 466 -15.45 -8.26 17.99
N LYS A 467 -14.29 -8.02 17.32
CA LYS A 467 -13.14 -7.34 17.88
C LYS A 467 -12.59 -6.37 16.84
N GLY A 468 -12.55 -5.08 17.18
CA GLY A 468 -11.93 -4.06 16.33
C GLY A 468 -10.41 -4.07 16.42
N GLY A 469 -9.75 -3.47 15.42
CA GLY A 469 -8.31 -3.30 15.28
C GLY A 469 -7.76 -3.91 14.00
N ALA A 470 -6.89 -3.15 13.32
CA ALA A 470 -6.32 -3.53 12.01
C ALA A 470 -5.46 -4.81 12.02
N GLU A 471 -4.92 -5.19 13.19
CA GLU A 471 -4.10 -6.39 13.34
C GLU A 471 -4.91 -7.63 13.77
N VAL A 472 -6.24 -7.51 13.87
CA VAL A 472 -7.09 -8.63 14.26
C VAL A 472 -7.38 -9.48 13.01
N PRO A 473 -7.00 -10.78 13.00
CA PRO A 473 -7.33 -11.68 11.90
C PRO A 473 -8.84 -11.70 11.64
N TYR A 474 -9.25 -11.90 10.39
CA TYR A 474 -10.66 -11.89 10.00
C TYR A 474 -11.50 -12.81 10.88
N PHE A 475 -11.02 -14.01 11.18
CA PHE A 475 -11.54 -14.85 12.26
C PHE A 475 -10.45 -15.75 12.85
N ASN A 476 -10.64 -16.20 14.09
CA ASN A 476 -9.73 -17.09 14.79
C ASN A 476 -10.36 -18.48 14.97
N ARG A 477 -9.54 -19.47 15.34
CA ARG A 477 -10.05 -20.77 15.79
C ARG A 477 -11.02 -20.57 16.96
N PRO A 478 -12.12 -21.35 17.02
CA PRO A 478 -13.12 -21.20 18.08
C PRO A 478 -12.54 -21.51 19.46
N SER A 479 -12.92 -20.70 20.43
CA SER A 479 -12.64 -20.93 21.84
C SER A 479 -13.88 -21.47 22.53
N THR A 480 -13.72 -22.44 23.42
CA THR A 480 -14.80 -22.96 24.31
C THR A 480 -14.63 -22.49 25.76
N ALA A 481 -13.77 -21.50 26.00
CA ALA A 481 -13.49 -20.95 27.33
C ALA A 481 -14.60 -20.00 27.82
N ASN A 482 -15.86 -20.43 27.70
CA ASN A 482 -17.05 -19.75 28.25
C ASN A 482 -17.85 -20.66 29.14
N ASN A 483 -18.73 -20.09 29.99
CA ASN A 483 -19.49 -20.81 30.99
C ASN A 483 -20.37 -21.94 30.43
N ILE A 484 -20.73 -21.89 29.15
CA ILE A 484 -21.60 -22.85 28.47
C ILE A 484 -20.79 -23.83 27.62
N LYS A 485 -19.48 -23.59 27.45
CA LYS A 485 -18.60 -24.38 26.58
C LYS A 485 -19.10 -24.44 25.13
N THR A 486 -19.63 -23.33 24.62
CA THR A 486 -20.05 -23.15 23.23
C THR A 486 -18.86 -22.74 22.37
N PRO A 487 -18.68 -23.28 21.16
CA PRO A 487 -17.70 -22.74 20.21
C PRO A 487 -17.98 -21.25 19.93
N LEU A 488 -17.03 -20.37 20.28
CA LEU A 488 -17.08 -18.94 20.09
C LEU A 488 -15.94 -18.53 19.17
N PHE A 489 -16.28 -17.91 18.03
CA PHE A 489 -15.31 -17.35 17.11
C PHE A 489 -15.10 -15.85 17.40
N THR A 490 -13.85 -15.41 17.46
CA THR A 490 -13.54 -13.98 17.46
C THR A 490 -13.39 -13.51 16.01
N VAL A 491 -14.12 -12.47 15.66
CA VAL A 491 -14.16 -11.89 14.29
C VAL A 491 -13.50 -10.52 14.28
N GLY A 492 -12.54 -10.33 13.39
CA GLY A 492 -11.94 -9.02 13.08
C GLY A 492 -12.92 -8.18 12.27
N VAL A 493 -13.77 -7.39 12.95
CA VAL A 493 -14.85 -6.65 12.29
C VAL A 493 -14.33 -5.60 11.33
N ASP A 494 -13.23 -4.92 11.66
CA ASP A 494 -12.65 -3.87 10.80
C ASP A 494 -12.10 -4.46 9.50
N THR A 495 -11.41 -5.59 9.57
CA THR A 495 -10.94 -6.35 8.41
C THR A 495 -12.10 -6.82 7.53
N GLY A 496 -13.15 -7.34 8.15
CA GLY A 496 -14.33 -7.83 7.42
C GLY A 496 -15.11 -6.71 6.73
N LYS A 497 -15.29 -5.57 7.39
CA LYS A 497 -15.95 -4.39 6.80
C LYS A 497 -15.15 -3.87 5.60
N ALA A 498 -13.83 -3.79 5.70
CA ALA A 498 -12.97 -3.38 4.60
C ALA A 498 -13.12 -4.30 3.37
N LEU A 499 -13.07 -5.63 3.57
CA LEU A 499 -13.29 -6.61 2.51
C LEU A 499 -14.70 -6.50 1.89
N LEU A 500 -15.72 -6.25 2.70
CA LEU A 500 -17.08 -6.10 2.21
C LEU A 500 -17.24 -4.83 1.37
N TYR A 501 -16.66 -3.71 1.80
CA TYR A 501 -16.69 -2.47 1.02
C TYR A 501 -15.99 -2.63 -0.33
N GLN A 502 -14.85 -3.31 -0.38
CA GLN A 502 -14.18 -3.64 -1.65
C GLN A 502 -15.10 -4.43 -2.61
N ARG A 503 -15.86 -5.41 -2.09
CA ARG A 503 -16.82 -6.18 -2.90
C ARG A 503 -18.01 -5.33 -3.35
N LEU A 504 -18.55 -4.48 -2.49
CA LEU A 504 -19.65 -3.58 -2.83
C LEU A 504 -19.25 -2.56 -3.92
N ALA A 505 -17.97 -2.21 -4.01
CA ALA A 505 -17.41 -1.32 -5.01
C ALA A 505 -17.28 -1.95 -6.41
N VAL A 506 -17.28 -3.28 -6.51
CA VAL A 506 -17.19 -3.99 -7.80
C VAL A 506 -18.40 -3.62 -8.67
N GLN A 507 -18.16 -3.15 -9.91
CA GLN A 507 -19.19 -2.66 -10.82
C GLN A 507 -19.62 -3.70 -11.87
N GLU A 508 -18.74 -4.63 -12.22
CA GLU A 508 -18.98 -5.65 -13.24
C GLU A 508 -19.39 -6.97 -12.56
N GLU A 509 -20.42 -7.65 -13.07
CA GLU A 509 -20.86 -8.97 -12.59
C GLU A 509 -19.74 -9.99 -12.73
N GLY A 510 -19.62 -10.90 -11.77
CA GLY A 510 -18.59 -11.93 -11.70
C GLY A 510 -17.85 -11.97 -10.35
N PRO A 511 -16.54 -12.24 -10.32
CA PRO A 511 -15.78 -12.41 -9.09
C PRO A 511 -16.00 -11.29 -8.06
N ASN A 512 -16.40 -11.67 -6.84
CA ASN A 512 -16.68 -10.76 -5.72
C ASN A 512 -17.85 -9.78 -5.89
N TYR A 513 -18.57 -9.78 -7.01
CA TYR A 513 -19.72 -8.90 -7.21
C TYR A 513 -20.84 -9.22 -6.19
N CYS A 514 -21.61 -8.18 -5.80
CA CYS A 514 -22.71 -8.30 -4.85
C CYS A 514 -24.05 -8.00 -5.55
N HIS A 515 -24.85 -9.02 -5.76
CA HIS A 515 -26.21 -8.94 -6.29
C HIS A 515 -27.24 -8.69 -5.19
N PHE A 516 -28.27 -7.94 -5.48
CA PHE A 516 -29.36 -7.66 -4.54
C PHE A 516 -30.72 -7.77 -5.23
N PRO A 517 -31.71 -8.45 -4.59
CA PRO A 517 -33.02 -8.59 -5.19
C PRO A 517 -33.85 -7.30 -5.13
N ARG A 518 -34.71 -7.10 -6.12
CA ARG A 518 -35.65 -5.97 -6.18
C ARG A 518 -36.99 -6.31 -5.51
N GLU A 519 -37.30 -7.57 -5.32
CA GLU A 519 -38.52 -8.07 -4.73
C GLU A 519 -38.71 -7.56 -3.29
N LYS A 520 -39.88 -6.95 -2.99
CA LYS A 520 -40.13 -6.27 -1.71
C LYS A 520 -40.15 -7.21 -0.50
N ASP A 521 -40.58 -8.44 -0.70
CA ASP A 521 -40.69 -9.49 0.33
C ASP A 521 -39.33 -10.05 0.75
N ARG A 522 -38.26 -9.68 0.05
CA ARG A 522 -36.86 -10.07 0.38
C ARG A 522 -36.19 -9.17 1.41
N GLY A 523 -36.77 -8.01 1.72
CA GLY A 523 -36.27 -7.10 2.76
C GLY A 523 -35.21 -6.09 2.34
N TYR A 524 -34.75 -6.06 1.09
CA TYR A 524 -33.71 -5.15 0.61
C TYR A 524 -34.30 -3.78 0.22
N THR A 525 -34.76 -3.06 1.24
CA THR A 525 -35.33 -1.71 1.15
C THR A 525 -34.25 -0.63 1.11
N GLN A 526 -34.66 0.62 0.94
CA GLN A 526 -33.71 1.74 1.02
C GLN A 526 -33.05 1.86 2.40
N GLU A 527 -33.78 1.50 3.48
CA GLU A 527 -33.25 1.47 4.85
C GLU A 527 -32.13 0.43 5.01
N TYR A 528 -32.27 -0.74 4.37
CA TYR A 528 -31.22 -1.76 4.35
C TYR A 528 -29.93 -1.17 3.73
N PHE A 529 -30.00 -0.51 2.58
CA PHE A 529 -28.81 0.07 1.92
C PHE A 529 -28.24 1.26 2.69
N LYS A 530 -29.07 2.08 3.35
CA LYS A 530 -28.59 3.12 4.26
C LYS A 530 -27.80 2.51 5.42
N GLY A 531 -28.24 1.39 5.99
CA GLY A 531 -27.51 0.67 7.03
C GLY A 531 -26.24 0.00 6.51
N LEU A 532 -26.28 -0.59 5.30
CA LEU A 532 -25.14 -1.23 4.68
C LEU A 532 -23.99 -0.23 4.39
N THR A 533 -24.31 1.05 4.14
CA THR A 533 -23.35 2.12 3.84
C THR A 533 -23.23 3.17 4.95
N ALA A 534 -23.71 2.87 6.15
CA ALA A 534 -23.80 3.85 7.24
C ALA A 534 -22.44 4.26 7.82
N GLU A 535 -21.42 3.42 7.68
CA GLU A 535 -20.10 3.68 8.23
C GLU A 535 -19.09 4.14 7.18
N LYS A 536 -18.05 4.82 7.66
CA LYS A 536 -16.84 5.16 6.91
C LYS A 536 -15.60 4.75 7.71
N MET A 537 -14.54 4.39 7.03
CA MET A 537 -13.25 4.18 7.66
C MET A 537 -12.56 5.52 7.86
N VAL A 538 -12.10 5.80 9.07
CA VAL A 538 -11.34 7.00 9.43
C VAL A 538 -10.07 6.62 10.17
N ILE A 539 -9.04 7.46 10.07
CA ILE A 539 -7.84 7.30 10.86
C ILE A 539 -8.02 7.96 12.22
N SER A 540 -7.86 7.17 13.27
CA SER A 540 -7.82 7.62 14.65
C SER A 540 -6.43 7.42 15.23
N TYR A 541 -5.94 8.41 15.99
CA TYR A 541 -4.64 8.31 16.66
C TYR A 541 -4.82 7.87 18.10
N LYS A 542 -4.36 6.66 18.42
CA LYS A 542 -4.35 6.17 19.80
C LYS A 542 -2.91 6.02 20.29
N ARG A 543 -2.53 6.79 21.32
CA ARG A 543 -1.15 6.84 21.87
C ARG A 543 -0.09 7.13 20.79
N GLY A 544 -0.37 8.06 19.86
CA GLY A 544 0.55 8.44 18.78
C GLY A 544 0.69 7.42 17.63
N LYS A 545 -0.07 6.32 17.66
CA LYS A 545 -0.16 5.37 16.55
C LYS A 545 -1.43 5.61 15.76
N ALA A 546 -1.31 5.76 14.46
CA ALA A 546 -2.44 5.79 13.54
C ALA A 546 -3.12 4.42 13.54
N GLN A 547 -4.43 4.37 13.68
CA GLN A 547 -5.25 3.17 13.59
C GLN A 547 -6.46 3.48 12.71
N TYR A 548 -6.77 2.58 11.80
CA TYR A 548 -8.00 2.64 11.03
C TYR A 548 -9.16 2.20 11.92
N VAL A 549 -10.21 3.01 11.97
CA VAL A 549 -11.41 2.76 12.79
C VAL A 549 -12.64 3.05 11.96
N TRP A 550 -13.62 2.14 12.01
CA TRP A 550 -14.91 2.36 11.39
C TRP A 550 -15.78 3.25 12.28
N THR A 551 -16.37 4.28 11.72
CA THR A 551 -17.28 5.21 12.40
C THR A 551 -18.50 5.50 11.55
N LEU A 552 -19.64 5.78 12.19
CA LEU A 552 -20.82 6.25 11.48
C LEU A 552 -20.52 7.55 10.73
N LYS A 553 -21.09 7.70 9.54
CA LYS A 553 -20.98 8.93 8.73
C LYS A 553 -21.64 10.11 9.49
N ASP A 554 -21.01 11.29 9.45
CA ASP A 554 -21.52 12.49 10.10
C ASP A 554 -22.85 12.92 9.47
N GLY A 555 -23.89 13.12 10.30
CA GLY A 555 -25.24 13.45 9.82
C GLY A 555 -25.96 12.31 9.09
N GLY A 556 -25.36 11.10 9.02
CA GLY A 556 -25.89 9.95 8.31
C GLY A 556 -26.88 9.09 9.12
N TYR A 557 -27.22 7.95 8.52
CA TYR A 557 -28.07 6.93 9.12
C TYR A 557 -27.37 6.28 10.32
N LYS A 558 -28.05 6.19 11.47
CA LYS A 558 -27.41 5.77 12.73
C LYS A 558 -27.35 4.25 12.95
N ARG A 559 -27.98 3.48 12.05
CA ARG A 559 -28.06 2.02 12.15
C ARG A 559 -27.13 1.39 11.14
N ASN A 560 -26.28 0.49 11.58
CA ASN A 560 -25.28 -0.21 10.76
C ASN A 560 -25.48 -1.75 10.76
N GLU A 561 -26.56 -2.24 11.36
CA GLU A 561 -26.81 -3.68 11.48
C GLU A 561 -26.74 -4.42 10.13
N PRO A 562 -27.26 -3.90 8.97
CA PRO A 562 -27.08 -4.55 7.68
C PRO A 562 -25.62 -4.77 7.26
N LEU A 563 -24.71 -3.84 7.60
CA LEU A 563 -23.28 -3.98 7.34
C LEU A 563 -22.67 -5.12 8.19
N ASP A 564 -22.97 -5.14 9.47
CA ASP A 564 -22.47 -6.15 10.39
C ASP A 564 -23.01 -7.55 10.03
N ILE A 565 -24.30 -7.68 9.72
CA ILE A 565 -24.93 -8.95 9.35
C ILE A 565 -24.34 -9.51 8.04
N ARG A 566 -24.17 -8.68 7.02
CA ARG A 566 -23.56 -9.10 5.76
C ARG A 566 -22.11 -9.54 5.96
N ASN A 567 -21.36 -8.86 6.83
CA ASN A 567 -20.03 -9.29 7.26
C ASN A 567 -20.09 -10.64 7.99
N TYR A 568 -21.05 -10.86 8.89
CA TYR A 568 -21.20 -12.13 9.61
C TYR A 568 -21.59 -13.30 8.69
N ALA A 569 -22.41 -13.05 7.66
CA ALA A 569 -22.69 -14.06 6.63
C ALA A 569 -21.46 -14.40 5.81
N THR A 570 -20.57 -13.43 5.56
CA THR A 570 -19.28 -13.66 4.91
C THR A 570 -18.33 -14.46 5.80
N VAL A 571 -18.25 -14.14 7.10
CA VAL A 571 -17.49 -14.95 8.07
C VAL A 571 -17.99 -16.39 8.13
N ALA A 572 -19.32 -16.59 8.06
CA ALA A 572 -19.91 -17.93 8.01
C ALA A 572 -19.45 -18.72 6.77
N LEU A 573 -19.27 -18.07 5.61
CA LEU A 573 -18.68 -18.69 4.42
C LEU A 573 -17.23 -19.12 4.69
N GLU A 574 -16.41 -18.23 5.24
CA GLU A 574 -14.99 -18.52 5.50
C GLU A 574 -14.83 -19.66 6.54
N ILE A 575 -15.68 -19.70 7.57
CA ILE A 575 -15.70 -20.80 8.55
C ILE A 575 -16.13 -22.12 7.90
N ALA A 576 -17.13 -22.07 7.02
CA ALA A 576 -17.62 -23.27 6.31
C ALA A 576 -16.60 -23.78 5.30
N ASN A 577 -15.86 -22.88 4.68
CA ASN A 577 -14.84 -23.12 3.65
C ASN A 577 -15.30 -24.12 2.55
N PRO A 578 -16.43 -23.89 1.87
CA PRO A 578 -16.94 -24.79 0.85
C PRO A 578 -16.10 -24.69 -0.44
N ILE A 579 -16.15 -25.74 -1.25
CA ILE A 579 -15.59 -25.70 -2.61
C ILE A 579 -16.62 -25.02 -3.51
N LEU A 580 -16.32 -23.81 -3.96
CA LEU A 580 -17.16 -23.01 -4.85
C LEU A 580 -16.81 -23.29 -6.33
N LYS A 581 -17.15 -24.47 -6.81
CA LYS A 581 -17.02 -24.85 -8.22
C LYS A 581 -18.38 -25.24 -8.77
N PRO A 582 -18.72 -24.91 -10.04
CA PRO A 582 -19.94 -25.41 -10.65
C PRO A 582 -19.96 -26.94 -10.57
N PRO A 583 -21.12 -27.57 -10.40
CA PRO A 583 -21.22 -29.01 -10.54
C PRO A 583 -20.75 -29.37 -11.96
N GLU A 584 -19.80 -30.31 -12.07
CA GLU A 584 -19.41 -30.86 -13.35
C GLU A 584 -20.66 -31.48 -13.98
N HIS A 585 -21.16 -30.92 -15.04
CA HIS A 585 -22.18 -31.59 -15.84
C HIS A 585 -21.54 -32.84 -16.43
N ASP A 586 -21.93 -33.99 -15.86
CA ASP A 586 -21.53 -35.32 -16.37
C ASP A 586 -22.09 -35.46 -17.79
N THR A 587 -21.33 -35.04 -18.79
CA THR A 587 -21.66 -35.19 -20.22
C THR A 587 -21.49 -36.63 -20.72
N THR A 588 -21.30 -37.57 -19.81
CA THR A 588 -21.33 -38.99 -20.15
C THR A 588 -22.77 -39.51 -20.11
N ALA A 589 -23.53 -39.25 -21.17
CA ALA A 589 -24.65 -40.11 -21.49
C ALA A 589 -24.12 -41.57 -21.63
N PRO A 590 -24.70 -42.55 -20.92
CA PRO A 590 -24.24 -43.92 -21.03
C PRO A 590 -24.43 -44.40 -22.48
N ALA A 591 -23.33 -44.71 -23.13
CA ALA A 591 -23.37 -45.29 -24.47
C ALA A 591 -24.31 -46.52 -24.49
N PRO A 592 -25.20 -46.66 -25.48
CA PRO A 592 -26.15 -47.78 -25.52
C PRO A 592 -25.36 -49.09 -25.55
N ARG A 593 -25.63 -49.98 -24.55
CA ARG A 593 -25.06 -51.31 -24.45
C ARG A 593 -25.41 -52.08 -25.73
N ARG A 594 -24.46 -52.25 -26.64
CA ARG A 594 -24.57 -53.23 -27.75
C ARG A 594 -24.76 -54.62 -27.17
N ARG A 595 -25.95 -55.18 -27.36
CA ARG A 595 -26.24 -56.61 -27.08
C ARG A 595 -25.27 -57.44 -27.94
N GLY A 596 -24.30 -58.08 -27.30
CA GLY A 596 -23.41 -59.03 -27.92
C GLY A 596 -24.19 -60.24 -28.39
N ARG A 597 -24.12 -60.52 -29.69
CA ARG A 597 -24.61 -61.73 -30.34
C ARG A 597 -23.80 -62.91 -29.80
N ARG A 598 -24.46 -63.82 -29.04
CA ARG A 598 -23.88 -65.14 -28.71
C ARG A 598 -23.64 -65.90 -29.98
N SER A 599 -22.41 -66.17 -30.39
CA SER A 599 -22.04 -67.20 -31.32
C SER A 599 -21.82 -68.49 -30.55
N ARG A 600 -22.64 -69.48 -30.86
CA ARG A 600 -22.37 -70.87 -30.53
C ARG A 600 -21.22 -71.35 -31.44
N THR A 601 -20.21 -71.90 -30.85
CA THR A 601 -19.31 -72.83 -31.53
C THR A 601 -19.17 -74.09 -30.70
N ASN A 602 -19.54 -75.20 -31.34
CA ASN A 602 -19.41 -76.59 -30.85
C ASN A 602 -17.94 -77.01 -30.85
N GLY A 603 -17.64 -77.80 -29.95
CA GLY A 603 -16.98 -79.04 -29.79
C GLY A 603 -15.73 -79.37 -30.58
N GLY A 604 -14.85 -80.09 -29.92
CA GLY A 604 -13.85 -81.00 -30.50
C GLY A 604 -12.52 -81.02 -29.76
N ILE A 605 -12.43 -81.83 -28.79
CA ILE A 605 -11.53 -82.97 -28.59
C ILE A 605 -10.13 -82.77 -29.27
N LEU A 606 -9.11 -82.58 -28.54
CA LEU A 606 -7.95 -83.46 -28.21
C LEU A 606 -7.04 -82.66 -27.23
#